data_679f972e64434b5868bc017593651971
#
_entry.id   679f972e64434b5868bc017593651971
#
_cell.length_a   1.000
_cell.length_b   1.000
_cell.length_c   1.000
_cell.angle_alpha   90.00
_cell.angle_beta   90.00
_cell.angle_gamma   90.00
#
_symmetry.space_group_name_H-M   'P 1'
#
loop_
_entity.id
_entity.type
_entity.pdbx_description
1 polymer ?
#
loop_
_entity_poly.entity_id
_entity_poly.type
_entity_poly.pdbx_seq_one_letter_code
_entity_poly.pdbx_strand_id
1 'polypeptide(L)'
;MSMAKYTVAVAGATGYAGGEALRILAAHPDFAITCVAGHSSVGESMAKHMPHIPQLANLVVEDTTPEVLNGHDVIILALPHGASGKLASQLDPNAVVVDLGADHRLEEQAAWDEFYGGDFYEHWTYGMPELITGKTADGAYTRQREALPGTKRIAGPGCNVTATTLALQPGIAEGLVEPKDIVADLVVGYSGAGKNLKRTNLLAAEALQSALPYSVGGTHRHIPEILQNFAHAAGETAADANEFTLGFTPILAPMSLSLIHI
;
A
#
# COMPACT_ATOMS: atom_id res chain seq x y z
N MET A 1 -1.43 -26.20 21.21
CA MET A 1 -1.34 -25.08 20.26
C MET A 1 -0.41 -24.04 20.88
N SER A 2 0.63 -23.61 20.19
CA SER A 2 1.44 -22.47 20.65
C SER A 2 0.54 -21.24 20.69
N MET A 3 0.60 -20.45 21.77
CA MET A 3 -0.07 -19.15 21.78
C MET A 3 0.60 -18.26 20.76
N ALA A 4 -0.19 -17.46 20.03
CA ALA A 4 0.35 -16.46 19.11
C ALA A 4 1.30 -15.53 19.86
N LYS A 5 2.38 -15.15 19.18
CA LYS A 5 3.50 -14.43 19.80
C LYS A 5 3.29 -12.92 19.83
N TYR A 6 2.51 -12.38 18.87
CA TYR A 6 2.30 -10.96 18.70
C TYR A 6 0.81 -10.63 18.54
N THR A 7 0.37 -9.54 19.15
CA THR A 7 -0.96 -8.98 19.00
C THR A 7 -1.04 -8.03 17.81
N VAL A 8 -2.15 -8.05 17.07
CA VAL A 8 -2.34 -7.23 15.88
C VAL A 8 -3.65 -6.44 15.94
N ALA A 9 -3.55 -5.14 15.67
CA ALA A 9 -4.67 -4.27 15.38
C ALA A 9 -4.72 -3.93 13.88
N VAL A 10 -5.91 -3.91 13.28
CA VAL A 10 -6.12 -3.53 11.88
C VAL A 10 -7.13 -2.40 11.79
N ALA A 11 -6.67 -1.20 11.41
CA ALA A 11 -7.52 -0.05 11.10
C ALA A 11 -7.95 -0.08 9.63
N GLY A 12 -9.23 0.23 9.36
CA GLY A 12 -9.82 0.05 8.04
C GLY A 12 -10.18 -1.42 7.73
N ALA A 13 -10.42 -2.20 8.77
CA ALA A 13 -10.64 -3.65 8.74
C ALA A 13 -11.76 -4.11 7.80
N THR A 14 -12.79 -3.29 7.58
CA THR A 14 -13.95 -3.63 6.74
C THR A 14 -13.78 -3.21 5.27
N GLY A 15 -12.64 -2.59 4.93
CA GLY A 15 -12.25 -2.27 3.56
C GLY A 15 -11.62 -3.46 2.82
N TYR A 16 -11.34 -3.31 1.52
CA TYR A 16 -10.70 -4.38 0.73
C TYR A 16 -9.27 -4.68 1.21
N ALA A 17 -8.43 -3.67 1.36
CA ALA A 17 -7.04 -3.86 1.79
C ALA A 17 -6.96 -4.41 3.23
N GLY A 18 -7.77 -3.84 4.15
CA GLY A 18 -7.85 -4.34 5.53
C GLY A 18 -8.35 -5.78 5.60
N GLY A 19 -9.37 -6.12 4.80
CA GLY A 19 -9.89 -7.49 4.71
C GLY A 19 -8.85 -8.50 4.21
N GLU A 20 -8.05 -8.14 3.21
CA GLU A 20 -6.98 -9.02 2.72
C GLU A 20 -5.83 -9.15 3.74
N ALA A 21 -5.47 -8.07 4.42
CA ALA A 21 -4.52 -8.15 5.53
C ALA A 21 -5.02 -9.10 6.64
N LEU A 22 -6.30 -8.98 7.02
CA LEU A 22 -6.93 -9.88 7.99
C LEU A 22 -6.92 -11.34 7.51
N ARG A 23 -7.22 -11.60 6.24
CA ARG A 23 -7.22 -12.95 5.66
C ARG A 23 -5.85 -13.62 5.77
N ILE A 24 -4.78 -12.86 5.49
CA ILE A 24 -3.40 -13.35 5.56
C ILE A 24 -3.00 -13.57 7.03
N LEU A 25 -3.26 -12.59 7.89
CA LEU A 25 -2.86 -12.61 9.30
C LEU A 25 -3.63 -13.66 10.11
N ALA A 26 -4.91 -13.91 9.81
CA ALA A 26 -5.72 -14.93 10.51
C ALA A 26 -5.21 -16.36 10.33
N ALA A 27 -4.44 -16.62 9.27
CA ALA A 27 -3.81 -17.91 9.01
C ALA A 27 -2.37 -17.99 9.56
N HIS A 28 -1.80 -16.90 10.04
CA HIS A 28 -0.40 -16.87 10.48
C HIS A 28 -0.24 -17.37 11.92
N PRO A 29 0.71 -18.29 12.20
CA PRO A 29 0.83 -18.92 13.50
C PRO A 29 1.29 -18.01 14.63
N ASP A 30 2.01 -16.95 14.31
CA ASP A 30 2.63 -16.05 15.30
C ASP A 30 1.77 -14.81 15.61
N PHE A 31 0.72 -14.53 14.86
CA PHE A 31 -0.11 -13.34 15.03
C PHE A 31 -1.49 -13.66 15.58
N ALA A 32 -1.91 -12.89 16.59
CA ALA A 32 -3.29 -12.87 17.09
C ALA A 32 -3.93 -11.55 16.71
N ILE A 33 -4.94 -11.56 15.86
CA ILE A 33 -5.76 -10.38 15.59
C ILE A 33 -6.66 -10.16 16.80
N THR A 34 -6.39 -9.09 17.55
CA THR A 34 -7.10 -8.76 18.80
C THR A 34 -7.95 -7.52 18.69
N CYS A 35 -7.69 -6.67 17.69
CA CYS A 35 -8.44 -5.45 17.42
C CYS A 35 -8.71 -5.28 15.92
N VAL A 36 -9.94 -4.92 15.59
CA VAL A 36 -10.38 -4.53 14.25
C VAL A 36 -11.08 -3.18 14.35
N ALA A 37 -10.57 -2.17 13.67
CA ALA A 37 -11.11 -0.83 13.76
C ALA A 37 -11.59 -0.32 12.39
N GLY A 38 -12.59 0.56 12.43
CA GLY A 38 -13.18 1.19 11.26
C GLY A 38 -13.94 2.44 11.67
N HIS A 39 -14.42 3.21 10.72
CA HIS A 39 -15.16 4.43 11.02
C HIS A 39 -16.68 4.26 10.85
N SER A 40 -17.10 3.75 9.69
CA SER A 40 -18.52 3.61 9.34
C SER A 40 -19.20 2.34 9.86
N SER A 41 -18.42 1.40 10.42
CA SER A 41 -18.88 0.06 10.81
C SER A 41 -18.72 -0.19 12.32
N VAL A 42 -18.48 0.84 13.11
CA VAL A 42 -18.31 0.74 14.57
C VAL A 42 -19.52 0.03 15.19
N GLY A 43 -19.26 -0.93 16.08
CA GLY A 43 -20.27 -1.73 16.77
C GLY A 43 -20.77 -2.94 15.95
N GLU A 44 -20.38 -3.09 14.69
CA GLU A 44 -20.76 -4.24 13.88
C GLU A 44 -19.79 -5.41 14.08
N SER A 45 -20.33 -6.65 14.04
CA SER A 45 -19.51 -7.87 14.08
C SER A 45 -18.76 -8.08 12.76
N MET A 46 -17.52 -8.56 12.84
CA MET A 46 -16.73 -8.96 11.67
C MET A 46 -17.38 -10.11 10.88
N ALA A 47 -18.22 -10.93 11.48
CA ALA A 47 -18.99 -11.93 10.75
C ALA A 47 -19.87 -11.34 9.65
N LYS A 48 -20.33 -10.08 9.79
CA LYS A 48 -21.11 -9.37 8.79
C LYS A 48 -20.26 -8.95 7.58
N HIS A 49 -18.99 -8.59 7.82
CA HIS A 49 -18.10 -8.05 6.80
C HIS A 49 -17.22 -9.11 6.15
N MET A 50 -16.76 -10.08 6.96
CA MET A 50 -15.80 -11.13 6.56
C MET A 50 -16.32 -12.52 6.97
N PRO A 51 -17.50 -12.95 6.46
CA PRO A 51 -18.08 -14.25 6.85
C PRO A 51 -17.21 -15.45 6.45
N HIS A 52 -16.28 -15.25 5.52
CA HIS A 52 -15.33 -16.25 5.05
C HIS A 52 -14.10 -16.43 5.97
N ILE A 53 -13.98 -15.61 7.04
CA ILE A 53 -12.90 -15.72 8.04
C ILE A 53 -13.55 -15.98 9.40
N PRO A 54 -13.96 -17.23 9.70
CA PRO A 54 -14.72 -17.54 10.91
C PRO A 54 -13.94 -17.25 12.21
N GLN A 55 -12.61 -17.24 12.17
CA GLN A 55 -11.76 -16.90 13.31
C GLN A 55 -12.01 -15.47 13.84
N LEU A 56 -12.48 -14.57 12.99
CA LEU A 56 -12.73 -13.15 13.32
C LEU A 56 -14.20 -12.88 13.67
N ALA A 57 -15.09 -13.87 13.58
CA ALA A 57 -16.54 -13.68 13.68
C ALA A 57 -16.99 -12.99 14.99
N ASN A 58 -16.28 -13.22 16.08
CA ASN A 58 -16.60 -12.65 17.39
C ASN A 58 -16.00 -11.27 17.65
N LEU A 59 -15.13 -10.77 16.75
CA LEU A 59 -14.60 -9.42 16.88
C LEU A 59 -15.66 -8.40 16.47
N VAL A 60 -15.74 -7.34 17.25
CA VAL A 60 -16.61 -6.18 17.00
C VAL A 60 -15.73 -5.03 16.52
N VAL A 61 -16.18 -4.32 15.48
CA VAL A 61 -15.43 -3.19 14.93
C VAL A 61 -15.44 -2.03 15.93
N GLU A 62 -14.26 -1.60 16.34
CA GLU A 62 -14.01 -0.46 17.20
C GLU A 62 -13.76 0.83 16.40
N ASP A 63 -13.74 1.99 17.06
CA ASP A 63 -13.41 3.24 16.37
C ASP A 63 -11.91 3.32 16.08
N THR A 64 -11.56 4.04 15.01
CA THR A 64 -10.16 4.18 14.58
C THR A 64 -9.52 5.35 15.34
N THR A 65 -9.09 5.10 16.58
CA THR A 65 -8.42 6.08 17.43
C THR A 65 -7.09 5.55 17.98
N PRO A 66 -6.16 6.44 18.40
CA PRO A 66 -4.91 6.01 19.02
C PRO A 66 -5.13 5.16 20.28
N GLU A 67 -6.17 5.46 21.08
CA GLU A 67 -6.47 4.76 22.33
C GLU A 67 -6.85 3.29 22.07
N VAL A 68 -7.54 3.04 20.96
CA VAL A 68 -7.96 1.69 20.53
C VAL A 68 -6.78 0.91 19.93
N LEU A 69 -5.94 1.59 19.15
CA LEU A 69 -4.87 0.93 18.39
C LEU A 69 -3.60 0.71 19.22
N ASN A 70 -3.30 1.60 20.17
CA ASN A 70 -2.11 1.46 21.01
C ASN A 70 -2.22 0.26 21.96
N GLY A 71 -1.08 -0.29 22.36
CA GLY A 71 -0.99 -1.50 23.18
C GLY A 71 -0.95 -2.80 22.38
N HIS A 72 -0.92 -2.72 21.04
CA HIS A 72 -0.70 -3.86 20.15
C HIS A 72 0.74 -3.87 19.63
N ASP A 73 1.31 -5.06 19.42
CA ASP A 73 2.68 -5.22 18.90
C ASP A 73 2.79 -4.77 17.44
N VAL A 74 1.74 -5.01 16.67
CA VAL A 74 1.66 -4.68 15.24
C VAL A 74 0.35 -3.94 14.94
N ILE A 75 0.45 -2.85 14.20
CA ILE A 75 -0.70 -2.05 13.76
C ILE A 75 -0.67 -1.93 12.24
N ILE A 76 -1.74 -2.37 11.59
CA ILE A 76 -1.91 -2.22 10.14
C ILE A 76 -2.89 -1.07 9.88
N LEU A 77 -2.46 -0.08 9.12
CA LEU A 77 -3.29 1.04 8.68
C LEU A 77 -3.73 0.82 7.23
N ALA A 78 -5.00 0.49 7.03
CA ALA A 78 -5.63 0.33 5.71
C ALA A 78 -6.63 1.46 5.48
N LEU A 79 -6.17 2.69 5.62
CA LEU A 79 -6.97 3.91 5.61
C LEU A 79 -6.91 4.61 4.24
N PRO A 80 -7.87 5.51 3.95
CA PRO A 80 -7.76 6.39 2.80
C PRO A 80 -6.50 7.27 2.87
N HIS A 81 -5.96 7.64 1.70
CA HIS A 81 -4.83 8.57 1.60
C HIS A 81 -5.13 9.90 2.31
N GLY A 82 -4.18 10.43 3.06
CA GLY A 82 -4.30 11.62 3.89
C GLY A 82 -4.88 11.36 5.28
N ALA A 83 -5.24 10.12 5.62
CA ALA A 83 -5.84 9.79 6.93
C ALA A 83 -4.85 9.11 7.89
N SER A 84 -3.85 8.41 7.39
CA SER A 84 -2.92 7.64 8.23
C SER A 84 -1.83 8.49 8.87
N GLY A 85 -1.33 9.53 8.20
CA GLY A 85 -0.21 10.32 8.70
C GLY A 85 -0.47 10.95 10.07
N LYS A 86 -1.60 11.64 10.24
CA LYS A 86 -1.98 12.25 11.53
C LYS A 86 -2.21 11.21 12.63
N LEU A 87 -2.83 10.10 12.30
CA LEU A 87 -3.06 9.00 13.25
C LEU A 87 -1.75 8.36 13.66
N ALA A 88 -0.90 8.07 12.69
CA ALA A 88 0.38 7.39 12.88
C ALA A 88 1.33 8.15 13.81
N SER A 89 1.29 9.50 13.82
CA SER A 89 2.09 10.33 14.72
C SER A 89 1.73 10.18 16.20
N GLN A 90 0.58 9.57 16.51
CA GLN A 90 0.06 9.36 17.87
C GLN A 90 0.16 7.89 18.32
N LEU A 91 0.69 7.02 17.46
CA LEU A 91 0.84 5.60 17.79
C LEU A 91 2.15 5.33 18.55
N ASP A 92 2.12 4.29 19.40
CA ASP A 92 3.28 3.86 20.18
C ASP A 92 4.52 3.70 19.28
N PRO A 93 5.63 4.38 19.58
CA PRO A 93 6.88 4.27 18.82
C PRO A 93 7.49 2.85 18.85
N ASN A 94 7.12 2.03 19.84
CA ASN A 94 7.61 0.65 19.95
C ASN A 94 6.80 -0.34 19.11
N ALA A 95 5.56 -0.04 18.78
CA ALA A 95 4.75 -0.88 17.89
C ALA A 95 5.30 -0.86 16.47
N VAL A 96 5.22 -1.99 15.78
CA VAL A 96 5.45 -2.05 14.35
C VAL A 96 4.19 -1.55 13.63
N VAL A 97 4.32 -0.47 12.87
CA VAL A 97 3.21 0.10 12.10
C VAL A 97 3.46 -0.11 10.61
N VAL A 98 2.51 -0.75 9.93
CA VAL A 98 2.51 -0.90 8.47
C VAL A 98 1.37 -0.05 7.91
N ASP A 99 1.73 1.00 7.16
CA ASP A 99 0.74 1.85 6.49
C ASP A 99 0.54 1.39 5.04
N LEU A 100 -0.66 0.96 4.71
CA LEU A 100 -1.08 0.62 3.34
C LEU A 100 -1.60 1.84 2.57
N GLY A 101 -1.73 3.00 3.24
CA GLY A 101 -1.98 4.30 2.63
C GLY A 101 -0.75 4.84 1.89
N ALA A 102 -0.87 6.03 1.32
CA ALA A 102 0.21 6.65 0.57
C ALA A 102 1.05 7.64 1.39
N ASP A 103 0.58 7.98 2.60
CA ASP A 103 1.03 9.15 3.35
C ASP A 103 2.54 9.14 3.69
N HIS A 104 3.15 7.95 3.71
CA HIS A 104 4.55 7.76 4.08
C HIS A 104 5.42 7.14 2.97
N ARG A 105 4.96 7.18 1.69
CA ARG A 105 5.67 6.52 0.57
C ARG A 105 6.66 7.41 -0.14
N LEU A 106 6.29 8.67 -0.36
CA LEU A 106 7.09 9.61 -1.14
C LEU A 106 8.15 10.28 -0.28
N GLU A 107 9.35 10.40 -0.81
CA GLU A 107 10.49 11.05 -0.16
C GLU A 107 10.48 12.57 -0.44
N GLU A 108 9.96 12.99 -1.61
CA GLU A 108 9.95 14.38 -2.06
C GLU A 108 8.59 15.05 -1.83
N GLN A 109 8.59 16.13 -1.05
CA GLN A 109 7.38 16.92 -0.78
C GLN A 109 6.76 17.48 -2.07
N ALA A 110 7.57 17.91 -3.03
CA ALA A 110 7.08 18.46 -4.29
C ALA A 110 6.21 17.47 -5.06
N ALA A 111 6.61 16.19 -5.08
CA ALA A 111 5.84 15.10 -5.68
C ALA A 111 4.53 14.83 -4.93
N TRP A 112 4.55 14.95 -3.60
CA TRP A 112 3.33 14.85 -2.80
C TRP A 112 2.36 15.99 -3.10
N ASP A 113 2.83 17.23 -3.12
CA ASP A 113 2.02 18.42 -3.37
C ASP A 113 1.36 18.39 -4.75
N GLU A 114 2.06 17.89 -5.77
CA GLU A 114 1.55 17.77 -7.13
C GLU A 114 0.47 16.70 -7.27
N PHE A 115 0.67 15.51 -6.68
CA PHE A 115 -0.19 14.34 -6.94
C PHE A 115 -1.22 14.05 -5.85
N TYR A 116 -1.00 14.45 -4.61
CA TYR A 116 -1.87 14.17 -3.46
C TYR A 116 -2.44 15.44 -2.83
N GLY A 117 -1.58 16.41 -2.54
CA GLY A 117 -1.92 17.61 -1.76
C GLY A 117 -2.19 17.33 -0.28
N GLY A 118 -2.43 18.41 0.49
CA GLY A 118 -2.60 18.31 1.94
C GLY A 118 -1.27 18.18 2.69
N ASP A 119 -1.32 17.69 3.93
CA ASP A 119 -0.13 17.58 4.77
C ASP A 119 0.84 16.52 4.22
N PHE A 120 2.13 16.89 4.15
CA PHE A 120 3.21 15.96 3.84
C PHE A 120 3.78 15.38 5.14
N TYR A 121 3.95 14.07 5.17
CA TYR A 121 4.52 13.36 6.30
C TYR A 121 5.86 12.73 5.94
N GLU A 122 6.73 12.56 6.95
CA GLU A 122 8.03 11.91 6.77
C GLU A 122 7.85 10.52 6.13
N HIS A 123 8.67 10.20 5.14
CA HIS A 123 8.68 8.88 4.53
C HIS A 123 9.17 7.80 5.50
N TRP A 124 8.63 6.60 5.36
CA TRP A 124 8.98 5.44 6.15
C TRP A 124 9.79 4.43 5.35
N THR A 125 10.37 3.46 6.06
CA THR A 125 11.02 2.33 5.37
C THR A 125 10.04 1.70 4.38
N TYR A 126 10.42 1.69 3.11
CA TYR A 126 9.53 1.26 2.04
C TYR A 126 9.34 -0.26 2.07
N GLY A 127 8.09 -0.72 2.08
CA GLY A 127 7.70 -2.11 2.29
C GLY A 127 7.76 -3.00 1.04
N MET A 128 8.73 -2.81 0.18
CA MET A 128 9.00 -3.66 -1.00
C MET A 128 10.38 -4.32 -0.84
N PRO A 129 10.48 -5.51 -0.25
CA PRO A 129 11.75 -6.17 0.04
C PRO A 129 12.66 -6.37 -1.18
N GLU A 130 12.08 -6.52 -2.36
CA GLU A 130 12.76 -6.77 -3.63
C GLU A 130 13.28 -5.50 -4.31
N LEU A 131 12.88 -4.30 -3.82
CA LEU A 131 13.33 -3.03 -4.41
C LEU A 131 14.87 -2.96 -4.37
N ILE A 132 15.44 -2.72 -5.53
CA ILE A 132 16.89 -2.45 -5.67
C ILE A 132 17.12 -1.01 -5.19
N THR A 133 18.01 -0.84 -4.23
CA THR A 133 18.34 0.46 -3.61
C THR A 133 19.76 0.94 -3.92
N GLY A 134 20.48 0.18 -4.75
CA GLY A 134 21.82 0.54 -5.18
C GLY A 134 22.70 -0.69 -5.45
N LYS A 135 24.01 -0.44 -5.54
CA LYS A 135 25.04 -1.48 -5.69
C LYS A 135 26.15 -1.27 -4.65
N THR A 136 26.67 -2.35 -4.16
CA THR A 136 27.89 -2.37 -3.35
C THR A 136 29.14 -2.13 -4.21
N ALA A 137 30.29 -1.87 -3.58
CA ALA A 137 31.53 -1.61 -4.29
C ALA A 137 32.02 -2.80 -5.18
N ASP A 138 31.60 -4.01 -4.86
CA ASP A 138 31.88 -5.24 -5.64
C ASP A 138 30.82 -5.52 -6.71
N GLY A 139 29.83 -4.63 -6.86
CA GLY A 139 28.80 -4.69 -7.88
C GLY A 139 27.56 -5.53 -7.53
N ALA A 140 27.47 -6.05 -6.30
CA ALA A 140 26.26 -6.73 -5.83
C ALA A 140 25.13 -5.74 -5.57
N TYR A 141 23.88 -6.13 -5.83
CA TYR A 141 22.73 -5.28 -5.54
C TYR A 141 22.43 -5.22 -4.05
N THR A 142 22.26 -4.00 -3.53
CA THR A 142 21.58 -3.75 -2.26
C THR A 142 20.07 -3.73 -2.47
N ARG A 143 19.32 -4.21 -1.49
CA ARG A 143 17.86 -4.30 -1.56
C ARG A 143 17.20 -3.75 -0.31
N GLN A 144 16.00 -3.28 -0.47
CA GLN A 144 15.17 -2.76 0.63
C GLN A 144 14.98 -3.80 1.75
N ARG A 145 15.04 -5.08 1.44
CA ARG A 145 15.01 -6.16 2.42
C ARG A 145 16.02 -5.98 3.57
N GLU A 146 17.16 -5.36 3.29
CA GLU A 146 18.22 -5.16 4.28
C GLU A 146 17.87 -4.07 5.31
N ALA A 147 17.01 -3.11 4.93
CA ALA A 147 16.53 -2.04 5.79
C ALA A 147 15.29 -2.41 6.64
N LEU A 148 14.58 -3.49 6.28
CA LEU A 148 13.35 -3.88 6.98
C LEU A 148 13.58 -4.47 8.38
N PRO A 149 14.62 -5.30 8.65
CA PRO A 149 14.82 -5.84 9.98
C PRO A 149 15.03 -4.76 11.04
N GLY A 150 14.19 -4.77 12.08
CA GLY A 150 14.27 -3.82 13.20
C GLY A 150 13.54 -2.50 12.99
N THR A 151 13.08 -2.18 11.76
CA THR A 151 12.25 -0.98 11.56
C THR A 151 10.89 -1.11 12.23
N LYS A 152 10.37 0.02 12.68
CA LYS A 152 9.05 0.12 13.34
C LYS A 152 8.01 0.82 12.45
N ARG A 153 8.42 1.43 11.38
CA ARG A 153 7.58 2.21 10.47
C ARG A 153 7.79 1.75 9.04
N ILE A 154 6.74 1.16 8.45
CA ILE A 154 6.80 0.52 7.13
C ILE A 154 5.71 1.11 6.24
N ALA A 155 6.08 1.69 5.11
CA ALA A 155 5.15 2.16 4.07
C ALA A 155 4.92 1.07 3.04
N GLY A 156 3.72 0.51 2.99
CA GLY A 156 3.32 -0.48 1.98
C GLY A 156 3.21 0.15 0.59
N PRO A 157 3.78 -0.46 -0.46
CA PRO A 157 3.77 0.08 -1.82
C PRO A 157 2.37 0.13 -2.45
N GLY A 158 2.21 1.00 -3.45
CA GLY A 158 1.05 0.97 -4.34
C GLY A 158 1.01 -0.31 -5.18
N CYS A 159 -0.18 -0.84 -5.47
CA CYS A 159 -0.30 -2.11 -6.20
C CYS A 159 0.27 -2.03 -7.63
N ASN A 160 -0.07 -1.00 -8.39
CA ASN A 160 0.49 -0.79 -9.73
C ASN A 160 1.99 -0.46 -9.67
N VAL A 161 2.42 0.22 -8.60
CA VAL A 161 3.84 0.52 -8.36
C VAL A 161 4.63 -0.76 -8.21
N THR A 162 4.15 -1.69 -7.39
CA THR A 162 4.78 -3.00 -7.19
C THR A 162 4.95 -3.73 -8.52
N ALA A 163 3.88 -3.83 -9.31
CA ALA A 163 3.92 -4.53 -10.60
C ALA A 163 4.91 -3.89 -11.58
N THR A 164 4.84 -2.56 -11.74
CA THR A 164 5.68 -1.82 -12.70
C THR A 164 7.16 -1.81 -12.27
N THR A 165 7.41 -1.57 -10.97
CA THR A 165 8.77 -1.56 -10.43
C THR A 165 9.43 -2.93 -10.59
N LEU A 166 8.77 -4.01 -10.16
CA LEU A 166 9.35 -5.35 -10.24
C LEU A 166 9.59 -5.83 -11.69
N ALA A 167 8.77 -5.36 -12.62
CA ALA A 167 8.95 -5.68 -14.03
C ALA A 167 10.18 -5.00 -14.65
N LEU A 168 10.46 -3.75 -14.26
CA LEU A 168 11.43 -2.91 -14.97
C LEU A 168 12.73 -2.67 -14.22
N GLN A 169 12.72 -2.68 -12.88
CA GLN A 169 13.90 -2.36 -12.08
C GLN A 169 15.15 -3.20 -12.39
N PRO A 170 15.08 -4.50 -12.74
CA PRO A 170 16.27 -5.25 -13.08
C PRO A 170 16.96 -4.73 -14.35
N GLY A 171 16.16 -4.38 -15.37
CA GLY A 171 16.66 -3.81 -16.61
C GLY A 171 17.26 -2.41 -16.43
N ILE A 172 16.63 -1.58 -15.59
CA ILE A 172 17.13 -0.23 -15.25
C ILE A 172 18.44 -0.35 -14.46
N ALA A 173 18.49 -1.18 -13.43
CA ALA A 173 19.67 -1.36 -12.61
C ALA A 173 20.89 -1.91 -13.37
N GLU A 174 20.68 -2.68 -14.45
CA GLU A 174 21.73 -3.15 -15.34
C GLU A 174 22.04 -2.19 -16.51
N GLY A 175 21.34 -1.04 -16.57
CA GLY A 175 21.50 -0.09 -17.69
C GLY A 175 21.01 -0.60 -19.04
N LEU A 176 20.18 -1.64 -19.05
CA LEU A 176 19.57 -2.22 -20.26
C LEU A 176 18.28 -1.51 -20.67
N VAL A 177 17.64 -0.83 -19.72
CA VAL A 177 16.43 -0.03 -19.90
C VAL A 177 16.71 1.38 -19.40
N GLU A 178 16.60 2.34 -20.29
CA GLU A 178 16.64 3.76 -19.93
C GLU A 178 15.28 4.16 -19.35
N PRO A 179 15.20 4.79 -18.16
CA PRO A 179 13.94 5.14 -17.53
C PRO A 179 13.32 6.42 -18.15
N LYS A 180 13.31 6.49 -19.47
CA LYS A 180 12.74 7.58 -20.27
C LYS A 180 11.78 7.01 -21.30
N ASP A 181 10.69 7.72 -21.52
CA ASP A 181 9.65 7.38 -22.49
C ASP A 181 9.05 5.96 -22.30
N ILE A 182 9.09 5.48 -21.05
CA ILE A 182 8.45 4.21 -20.68
C ILE A 182 6.94 4.35 -20.80
N VAL A 183 6.30 3.36 -21.41
CA VAL A 183 4.83 3.27 -21.44
C VAL A 183 4.40 2.03 -20.66
N ALA A 184 3.54 2.24 -19.66
CA ALA A 184 2.98 1.18 -18.82
C ALA A 184 1.45 1.20 -18.88
N ASP A 185 0.88 0.21 -19.55
CA ASP A 185 -0.55 -0.03 -19.61
C ASP A 185 -0.90 -1.22 -18.70
N LEU A 186 -1.74 -0.99 -17.69
CA LEU A 186 -2.09 -2.00 -16.70
C LEU A 186 -3.59 -2.24 -16.67
N VAL A 187 -3.98 -3.51 -16.69
CA VAL A 187 -5.37 -3.91 -16.48
C VAL A 187 -5.56 -4.27 -15.02
N VAL A 188 -6.48 -3.56 -14.34
CA VAL A 188 -6.69 -3.65 -12.89
C VAL A 188 -8.17 -3.87 -12.57
N GLY A 189 -8.45 -4.65 -11.53
CA GLY A 189 -9.83 -4.87 -11.08
C GLY A 189 -10.42 -3.64 -10.36
N TYR A 190 -11.73 -3.49 -10.42
CA TYR A 190 -12.46 -2.34 -9.83
C TYR A 190 -12.21 -2.16 -8.33
N SER A 191 -11.91 -3.22 -7.59
CA SER A 191 -11.57 -3.15 -6.17
C SER A 191 -10.31 -2.30 -5.88
N GLY A 192 -9.40 -2.14 -6.86
CA GLY A 192 -8.25 -1.24 -6.75
C GLY A 192 -8.63 0.24 -6.60
N ALA A 193 -9.82 0.64 -7.03
CA ALA A 193 -10.37 1.97 -6.82
C ALA A 193 -11.03 2.15 -5.42
N GLY A 194 -11.00 1.13 -4.58
CA GLY A 194 -11.59 1.12 -3.24
C GLY A 194 -13.10 0.88 -3.23
N LYS A 195 -13.65 0.65 -2.02
CA LYS A 195 -15.07 0.42 -1.79
C LYS A 195 -15.83 1.76 -1.72
N ASN A 196 -16.05 2.40 -2.87
CA ASN A 196 -16.73 3.69 -2.93
C ASN A 196 -18.02 3.62 -3.78
N LEU A 197 -19.16 3.54 -3.10
CA LEU A 197 -20.49 3.47 -3.73
C LEU A 197 -20.95 4.79 -4.38
N LYS A 198 -20.24 5.90 -4.15
CA LYS A 198 -20.58 7.20 -4.74
C LYS A 198 -20.00 7.41 -6.15
N ARG A 199 -19.10 6.54 -6.59
CA ARG A 199 -18.55 6.58 -7.94
C ARG A 199 -19.43 5.77 -8.86
N THR A 200 -20.29 6.45 -9.65
CA THR A 200 -21.25 5.82 -10.56
C THR A 200 -20.59 4.88 -11.57
N ASN A 201 -19.43 5.24 -12.08
CA ASN A 201 -18.65 4.42 -13.02
C ASN A 201 -18.07 3.13 -12.41
N LEU A 202 -18.16 2.93 -11.09
CA LEU A 202 -17.79 1.70 -10.40
C LEU A 202 -18.97 0.84 -10.00
N LEU A 203 -20.19 1.27 -10.30
CA LEU A 203 -21.40 0.46 -10.10
C LEU A 203 -21.38 -0.74 -11.04
N ALA A 204 -21.88 -1.88 -10.59
CA ALA A 204 -21.85 -3.11 -11.36
C ALA A 204 -22.52 -2.96 -12.74
N ALA A 205 -23.61 -2.17 -12.83
CA ALA A 205 -24.29 -1.89 -14.09
C ALA A 205 -23.43 -1.14 -15.12
N GLU A 206 -22.53 -0.26 -14.64
CA GLU A 206 -21.64 0.53 -15.50
C GLU A 206 -20.32 -0.20 -15.79
N ALA A 207 -19.89 -1.02 -14.83
CA ALA A 207 -18.59 -1.69 -14.87
C ALA A 207 -18.62 -3.03 -15.62
N LEU A 208 -19.77 -3.71 -15.67
CA LEU A 208 -19.91 -5.02 -16.26
C LEU A 208 -19.63 -4.96 -17.78
N GLN A 209 -18.72 -5.81 -18.25
CA GLN A 209 -18.31 -5.90 -19.66
C GLN A 209 -17.63 -4.64 -20.22
N SER A 210 -17.15 -3.73 -19.37
CA SER A 210 -16.42 -2.55 -19.80
C SER A 210 -14.95 -2.61 -19.39
N ALA A 211 -14.10 -1.92 -20.15
CA ALA A 211 -12.71 -1.60 -19.82
C ALA A 211 -12.59 -0.08 -19.79
N LEU A 212 -12.26 0.49 -18.64
CA LEU A 212 -12.32 1.93 -18.41
C LEU A 212 -10.96 2.49 -18.01
N PRO A 213 -10.25 3.24 -18.88
CA PRO A 213 -9.07 3.99 -18.47
C PRO A 213 -9.44 5.05 -17.42
N TYR A 214 -8.58 5.24 -16.43
CA TYR A 214 -8.79 6.26 -15.39
C TYR A 214 -7.48 6.96 -15.02
N SER A 215 -7.58 8.20 -14.53
CA SER A 215 -6.42 9.02 -14.13
C SER A 215 -5.29 9.02 -15.16
N VAL A 216 -5.64 9.09 -16.44
CA VAL A 216 -4.72 9.16 -17.57
C VAL A 216 -4.14 10.55 -17.76
N GLY A 217 -3.17 10.72 -18.67
CA GLY A 217 -2.57 12.03 -18.98
C GLY A 217 -1.65 12.54 -17.87
N GLY A 218 -0.91 11.66 -17.23
CA GLY A 218 0.09 12.02 -16.22
C GLY A 218 -0.47 12.33 -14.83
N THR A 219 -1.75 12.05 -14.56
CA THR A 219 -2.41 12.45 -13.29
C THR A 219 -2.52 11.35 -12.24
N HIS A 220 -2.06 10.13 -12.56
CA HIS A 220 -2.19 9.02 -11.64
C HIS A 220 -1.21 9.11 -10.47
N ARG A 221 -1.70 8.97 -9.25
CA ARG A 221 -0.95 9.10 -8.00
C ARG A 221 0.20 8.09 -7.83
N HIS A 222 0.24 7.00 -8.61
CA HIS A 222 1.34 6.04 -8.58
C HIS A 222 2.55 6.47 -9.43
N ILE A 223 2.42 7.46 -10.29
CA ILE A 223 3.51 7.91 -11.17
C ILE A 223 4.75 8.34 -10.37
N PRO A 224 4.66 9.28 -9.40
CA PRO A 224 5.83 9.71 -8.66
C PRO A 224 6.49 8.59 -7.87
N GLU A 225 5.69 7.67 -7.31
CA GLU A 225 6.19 6.51 -6.57
C GLU A 225 6.95 5.52 -7.47
N ILE A 226 6.48 5.31 -8.71
CA ILE A 226 7.17 4.47 -9.72
C ILE A 226 8.49 5.11 -10.12
N LEU A 227 8.48 6.42 -10.42
CA LEU A 227 9.67 7.14 -10.86
C LEU A 227 10.73 7.20 -9.75
N GLN A 228 10.33 7.43 -8.48
CA GLN A 228 11.19 7.33 -7.32
C GLN A 228 11.89 5.96 -7.24
N ASN A 229 11.13 4.86 -7.42
CA ASN A 229 11.70 3.51 -7.40
C ASN A 229 12.64 3.24 -8.58
N PHE A 230 12.38 3.84 -9.74
CA PHE A 230 13.31 3.76 -10.88
C PHE A 230 14.60 4.51 -10.61
N ALA A 231 14.55 5.67 -9.94
CA ALA A 231 15.73 6.40 -9.53
C ALA A 231 16.60 5.56 -8.58
N HIS A 232 16.02 4.96 -7.57
CA HIS A 232 16.74 4.04 -6.69
C HIS A 232 17.36 2.86 -7.43
N ALA A 233 16.63 2.25 -8.37
CA ALA A 233 17.15 1.15 -9.18
C ALA A 233 18.31 1.59 -10.09
N ALA A 234 18.31 2.83 -10.57
CA ALA A 234 19.41 3.42 -11.33
C ALA A 234 20.63 3.80 -10.46
N GLY A 235 20.48 3.74 -9.13
CA GLY A 235 21.51 4.19 -8.19
C GLY A 235 21.49 5.71 -7.94
N GLU A 236 20.37 6.35 -8.21
CA GLU A 236 20.09 7.77 -8.05
C GLU A 236 19.19 8.02 -6.84
N THR A 237 18.91 9.29 -6.53
CA THR A 237 18.01 9.68 -5.44
C THR A 237 16.59 9.93 -5.94
N ALA A 238 15.62 10.01 -5.03
CA ALA A 238 14.24 10.37 -5.38
C ALA A 238 14.13 11.74 -6.06
N ALA A 239 15.01 12.69 -5.72
CA ALA A 239 15.05 14.02 -6.35
C ALA A 239 15.41 13.96 -7.84
N ASP A 240 16.21 12.96 -8.24
CA ASP A 240 16.62 12.77 -9.65
C ASP A 240 15.50 12.15 -10.51
N ALA A 241 14.43 11.65 -9.89
CA ALA A 241 13.28 11.05 -10.56
C ALA A 241 12.59 12.00 -11.57
N ASN A 242 12.77 13.30 -11.43
CA ASN A 242 12.25 14.30 -12.35
C ASN A 242 12.85 14.23 -13.78
N GLU A 243 13.97 13.55 -13.95
CA GLU A 243 14.57 13.31 -15.26
C GLU A 243 13.95 12.11 -15.99
N PHE A 244 13.15 11.32 -15.31
CA PHE A 244 12.52 10.13 -15.84
C PHE A 244 11.12 10.41 -16.34
N THR A 245 10.67 9.65 -17.34
CA THR A 245 9.36 9.86 -17.97
C THR A 245 8.58 8.56 -18.09
N LEU A 246 7.29 8.61 -17.72
CA LEU A 246 6.41 7.47 -17.71
C LEU A 246 5.02 7.85 -18.25
N GLY A 247 4.64 7.30 -19.40
CA GLY A 247 3.26 7.22 -19.82
C GLY A 247 2.55 6.10 -19.06
N PHE A 248 1.53 6.45 -18.25
CA PHE A 248 0.87 5.50 -17.37
C PHE A 248 -0.64 5.45 -17.62
N THR A 249 -1.14 4.28 -18.04
CA THR A 249 -2.55 4.07 -18.39
C THR A 249 -3.14 2.88 -17.63
N PRO A 250 -3.67 3.09 -16.43
CA PRO A 250 -4.40 2.02 -15.74
C PRO A 250 -5.82 1.90 -16.32
N ILE A 251 -6.25 0.66 -16.57
CA ILE A 251 -7.53 0.31 -17.17
C ILE A 251 -8.31 -0.56 -16.20
N LEU A 252 -9.43 -0.06 -15.68
CA LEU A 252 -10.33 -0.85 -14.85
C LEU A 252 -11.05 -1.90 -15.69
N ALA A 253 -11.06 -3.14 -15.22
CA ALA A 253 -11.74 -4.27 -15.84
C ALA A 253 -12.47 -5.11 -14.78
N PRO A 254 -13.50 -5.91 -15.14
CA PRO A 254 -14.26 -6.72 -14.21
C PRO A 254 -13.45 -7.94 -13.74
N MET A 255 -12.44 -7.69 -12.93
CA MET A 255 -11.59 -8.68 -12.28
C MET A 255 -11.70 -8.58 -10.76
N SER A 256 -11.53 -9.72 -10.07
CA SER A 256 -11.54 -9.76 -8.62
C SER A 256 -10.23 -9.24 -8.05
N LEU A 257 -10.34 -8.41 -6.99
CA LEU A 257 -9.27 -7.97 -6.09
C LEU A 257 -8.09 -7.23 -6.76
N SER A 258 -8.27 -6.74 -7.99
CA SER A 258 -7.26 -5.90 -8.66
C SER A 258 -5.87 -6.57 -8.67
N LEU A 259 -4.82 -5.80 -8.36
CA LEU A 259 -3.45 -6.26 -8.15
C LEU A 259 -3.17 -6.63 -6.67
N ILE A 260 -4.16 -6.57 -5.79
CA ILE A 260 -4.00 -6.89 -4.35
C ILE A 260 -3.58 -8.36 -4.14
N HIS A 261 -3.88 -9.22 -5.09
CA HIS A 261 -3.55 -10.65 -5.02
C HIS A 261 -2.15 -11.02 -5.53
N ILE A 262 -1.42 -10.10 -6.08
CA ILE A 262 -0.06 -10.36 -6.50
C ILE A 262 0.88 -10.11 -5.33
#